data_7681c85db1b87cc36a06a1c815976891
#
_entry.id   7681c85db1b87cc36a06a1c815976891
#
_cell.length_a   1.000
_cell.length_b   1.000
_cell.length_c   1.000
_cell.angle_alpha   90.00
_cell.angle_beta   90.00
_cell.angle_gamma   90.00
#
_symmetry.space_group_name_H-M   'P 1'
#
loop_
_entity.id
_entity.type
_entity.pdbx_description
1 polymer ?
#
loop_
_entity_poly.entity_id
_entity_poly.type
_entity_poly.pdbx_seq_one_letter_code
_entity_poly.pdbx_strand_id
1 'polypeptide(L)'
;RSSMNPMICACARARSTFEKGGNAMSYQAAVITVSDRASAGVYEDKSGPAVAAMLKKAGYEVVYTSIVPDEQEKISEELISCVDEKHCDLVITSGGTGLSPRDVTPEATRAVLEREIPAIPQAMIYYSLQITPRAMLSRAVAGTRRNSLILNLPGSEKAARENLSAVLGALDHALKMIAGGGH
;
A
#
# COMPACT_ATOMS: atom_id res chain seq x y z
N ARG A 1 24.39 -40.77 -23.79
CA ARG A 1 23.18 -40.97 -22.97
C ARG A 1 23.34 -40.09 -21.75
N SER A 2 22.76 -38.90 -21.76
CA SER A 2 22.69 -37.97 -20.64
C SER A 2 21.26 -37.56 -20.49
N SER A 3 20.67 -37.91 -19.37
CA SER A 3 19.32 -37.61 -18.98
C SER A 3 19.21 -36.15 -18.56
N MET A 4 18.48 -35.34 -19.30
CA MET A 4 18.03 -34.02 -18.87
C MET A 4 16.91 -34.15 -17.89
N ASN A 5 17.08 -33.52 -16.76
CA ASN A 5 16.08 -33.39 -15.70
C ASN A 5 15.13 -32.24 -16.03
N PRO A 6 13.81 -32.45 -16.17
CA PRO A 6 12.85 -31.36 -16.39
C PRO A 6 12.23 -30.96 -15.07
N MET A 7 12.84 -30.01 -14.37
CA MET A 7 12.21 -29.45 -13.16
C MET A 7 12.53 -27.95 -13.07
N ILE A 8 11.96 -27.17 -13.96
CA ILE A 8 11.77 -25.72 -13.76
C ILE A 8 10.56 -25.32 -14.60
N CYS A 9 9.61 -24.74 -13.95
CA CYS A 9 8.56 -23.86 -14.46
C CYS A 9 7.15 -24.32 -14.20
N ALA A 10 6.68 -24.04 -13.02
CA ALA A 10 5.26 -24.01 -12.70
C ALA A 10 4.99 -22.80 -11.81
N CYS A 11 5.16 -21.62 -12.33
CA CYS A 11 4.64 -20.38 -11.70
C CYS A 11 4.31 -19.33 -12.76
N ALA A 12 3.51 -19.74 -13.75
CA ALA A 12 2.84 -18.83 -14.65
C ALA A 12 1.38 -19.23 -14.68
N ARG A 13 0.62 -18.87 -13.63
CA ARG A 13 -0.84 -18.76 -13.79
C ARG A 13 -1.07 -17.51 -14.62
N ALA A 14 -1.12 -17.71 -15.93
CA ALA A 14 -1.73 -16.78 -16.86
C ALA A 14 -3.16 -16.51 -16.36
N ARG A 15 -3.43 -15.32 -15.87
CA ARG A 15 -4.80 -14.82 -15.71
C ARG A 15 -5.32 -14.54 -17.12
N SER A 16 -6.03 -15.52 -17.69
CA SER A 16 -6.63 -15.41 -19.01
C SER A 16 -7.94 -14.64 -18.93
N THR A 17 -8.07 -13.73 -19.88
CA THR A 17 -9.29 -13.28 -20.56
C THR A 17 -10.42 -12.68 -19.74
N PHE A 18 -10.55 -11.42 -19.95
CA PHE A 18 -11.68 -10.55 -19.68
C PHE A 18 -12.95 -11.08 -20.35
N GLU A 19 -13.86 -11.69 -19.61
CA GLU A 19 -15.23 -11.88 -20.04
C GLU A 19 -16.13 -10.81 -19.40
N LYS A 20 -16.82 -10.05 -20.23
CA LYS A 20 -17.90 -9.15 -19.83
C LYS A 20 -19.07 -10.00 -19.31
N GLY A 21 -19.30 -9.94 -18.01
CA GLY A 21 -20.50 -10.55 -17.42
C GLY A 21 -20.25 -11.15 -16.04
N GLY A 22 -20.47 -10.39 -14.95
CA GLY A 22 -20.69 -10.93 -13.61
C GLY A 22 -19.43 -11.24 -12.79
N ASN A 23 -19.24 -10.49 -11.74
CA ASN A 23 -18.20 -10.48 -10.70
C ASN A 23 -16.97 -9.68 -11.08
N ALA A 24 -17.01 -8.36 -10.80
CA ALA A 24 -15.80 -7.55 -10.79
C ALA A 24 -14.82 -8.17 -9.79
N MET A 25 -13.64 -8.63 -10.28
CA MET A 25 -12.59 -9.13 -9.40
C MET A 25 -12.18 -7.99 -8.47
N SER A 26 -12.48 -8.15 -7.19
CA SER A 26 -12.09 -7.19 -6.17
C SER A 26 -10.57 -7.27 -5.98
N TYR A 27 -9.87 -6.14 -6.04
CA TYR A 27 -8.46 -6.09 -5.71
C TYR A 27 -8.24 -6.38 -4.22
N GLN A 28 -7.24 -7.20 -3.94
CA GLN A 28 -6.85 -7.53 -2.56
C GLN A 28 -5.98 -6.42 -1.97
N ALA A 29 -6.36 -5.95 -0.80
CA ALA A 29 -5.64 -4.88 -0.11
C ALA A 29 -5.13 -5.31 1.27
N ALA A 30 -3.95 -4.80 1.63
CA ALA A 30 -3.42 -4.86 2.98
C ALA A 30 -3.32 -3.46 3.59
N VAL A 31 -3.54 -3.36 4.89
CA VAL A 31 -3.36 -2.12 5.66
C VAL A 31 -2.41 -2.38 6.83
N ILE A 32 -1.30 -1.63 6.87
CA ILE A 32 -0.26 -1.74 7.90
C ILE A 32 -0.25 -0.44 8.70
N THR A 33 -0.53 -0.51 9.98
CA THR A 33 -0.34 0.63 10.88
C THR A 33 1.08 0.62 11.40
N VAL A 34 1.80 1.72 11.21
CA VAL A 34 3.16 1.91 11.71
C VAL A 34 3.11 2.80 12.93
N SER A 35 3.35 2.24 14.11
CA SER A 35 3.31 2.94 15.38
C SER A 35 3.94 2.15 16.51
N ASP A 36 5.01 2.68 17.14
CA ASP A 36 5.60 2.12 18.36
C ASP A 36 4.56 1.95 19.47
N ARG A 37 3.71 2.96 19.66
CA ARG A 37 2.72 2.97 20.75
C ARG A 37 1.58 1.97 20.52
N ALA A 38 1.13 1.82 19.29
CA ALA A 38 0.08 0.86 18.96
C ALA A 38 0.62 -0.56 18.99
N SER A 39 1.84 -0.81 18.48
CA SER A 39 2.48 -2.13 18.51
C SER A 39 2.76 -2.62 19.93
N ALA A 40 3.06 -1.71 20.85
CA ALA A 40 3.24 -2.01 22.27
C ALA A 40 1.90 -2.11 23.05
N GLY A 41 0.74 -1.94 22.40
CA GLY A 41 -0.56 -1.97 23.05
C GLY A 41 -0.86 -0.77 23.97
N VAL A 42 -0.07 0.29 23.89
CA VAL A 42 -0.22 1.51 24.73
C VAL A 42 -1.28 2.46 24.17
N TYR A 43 -1.55 2.37 22.87
CA TYR A 43 -2.50 3.22 22.15
C TYR A 43 -3.36 2.39 21.20
N GLU A 44 -4.65 2.69 21.18
CA GLU A 44 -5.58 2.05 20.24
C GLU A 44 -5.36 2.59 18.81
N ASP A 45 -5.12 1.69 17.86
CA ASP A 45 -5.07 2.06 16.45
C ASP A 45 -6.45 2.45 15.93
N LYS A 46 -6.59 3.70 15.49
CA LYS A 46 -7.80 4.22 14.85
C LYS A 46 -7.63 4.43 13.35
N SER A 47 -6.40 4.62 12.91
CA SER A 47 -6.10 4.93 11.51
C SER A 47 -6.22 3.70 10.61
N GLY A 48 -5.66 2.57 11.00
CA GLY A 48 -5.74 1.32 10.23
C GLY A 48 -7.16 0.85 9.96
N PRO A 49 -8.01 0.70 11.00
CA PRO A 49 -9.42 0.36 10.82
C PRO A 49 -10.20 1.36 9.96
N ALA A 50 -9.89 2.66 10.08
CA ALA A 50 -10.52 3.71 9.28
C ALA A 50 -10.17 3.59 7.79
N VAL A 51 -8.89 3.38 7.47
CA VAL A 51 -8.40 3.14 6.11
C VAL A 51 -9.01 1.87 5.53
N ALA A 52 -9.02 0.77 6.30
CA ALA A 52 -9.62 -0.50 5.90
C ALA A 52 -11.12 -0.36 5.56
N ALA A 53 -11.87 0.40 6.38
CA ALA A 53 -13.28 0.66 6.13
C ALA A 53 -13.51 1.46 4.84
N MET A 54 -12.66 2.46 4.54
CA MET A 54 -12.72 3.22 3.30
C MET A 54 -12.44 2.36 2.07
N LEU A 55 -11.43 1.50 2.14
CA LEU A 55 -11.09 0.57 1.05
C LEU A 55 -12.23 -0.40 0.78
N LYS A 56 -12.81 -1.02 1.83
CA LYS A 56 -13.97 -1.91 1.70
C LYS A 56 -15.15 -1.20 1.04
N LYS A 57 -15.45 0.04 1.45
CA LYS A 57 -16.51 0.85 0.84
C LYS A 57 -16.25 1.17 -0.62
N ALA A 58 -14.99 1.27 -1.03
CA ALA A 58 -14.57 1.50 -2.42
C ALA A 58 -14.50 0.22 -3.26
N GLY A 59 -14.80 -0.95 -2.69
CA GLY A 59 -14.85 -2.22 -3.42
C GLY A 59 -13.58 -3.06 -3.34
N TYR A 60 -12.60 -2.68 -2.51
CA TYR A 60 -11.42 -3.49 -2.26
C TYR A 60 -11.69 -4.58 -1.23
N GLU A 61 -11.11 -5.75 -1.41
CA GLU A 61 -11.10 -6.80 -0.40
C GLU A 61 -9.90 -6.60 0.54
N VAL A 62 -10.14 -6.14 1.76
CA VAL A 62 -9.08 -6.01 2.77
C VAL A 62 -8.83 -7.38 3.40
N VAL A 63 -7.81 -8.08 2.88
CA VAL A 63 -7.46 -9.45 3.26
C VAL A 63 -6.47 -9.52 4.42
N TYR A 64 -5.78 -8.42 4.71
CA TYR A 64 -4.77 -8.39 5.76
C TYR A 64 -4.68 -7.03 6.44
N THR A 65 -4.51 -7.05 7.77
CA THR A 65 -4.20 -5.87 8.57
C THR A 65 -3.16 -6.23 9.62
N SER A 66 -2.21 -5.34 9.86
CA SER A 66 -1.19 -5.51 10.89
C SER A 66 -0.80 -4.19 11.53
N ILE A 67 -0.11 -4.28 12.67
CA ILE A 67 0.51 -3.15 13.37
C ILE A 67 1.98 -3.50 13.59
N VAL A 68 2.87 -2.64 13.12
CA VAL A 68 4.32 -2.80 13.27
C VAL A 68 4.93 -1.60 13.99
N PRO A 69 6.06 -1.77 14.69
CA PRO A 69 6.78 -0.64 15.29
C PRO A 69 7.43 0.25 14.23
N ASP A 70 7.82 1.47 14.62
CA ASP A 70 8.54 2.41 13.78
C ASP A 70 10.02 1.99 13.60
N GLU A 71 10.21 0.80 13.02
CA GLU A 71 11.51 0.18 12.70
C GLU A 71 11.59 -0.13 11.21
N GLN A 72 12.61 0.42 10.53
CA GLN A 72 12.74 0.33 9.08
C GLN A 72 12.72 -1.11 8.57
N GLU A 73 13.45 -2.01 9.24
CA GLU A 73 13.54 -3.43 8.86
C GLU A 73 12.18 -4.11 8.98
N LYS A 74 11.46 -3.89 10.10
CA LYS A 74 10.14 -4.47 10.36
C LYS A 74 9.10 -4.00 9.35
N ILE A 75 9.12 -2.71 9.02
CA ILE A 75 8.22 -2.14 8.00
C ILE A 75 8.54 -2.74 6.63
N SER A 76 9.83 -2.84 6.27
CA SER A 76 10.24 -3.41 4.98
C SER A 76 9.87 -4.90 4.86
N GLU A 77 10.12 -5.71 5.90
CA GLU A 77 9.74 -7.12 5.96
C GLU A 77 8.23 -7.29 5.75
N GLU A 78 7.42 -6.47 6.43
CA GLU A 78 5.97 -6.54 6.35
C GLU A 78 5.44 -6.14 4.97
N LEU A 79 6.01 -5.10 4.35
CA LEU A 79 5.69 -4.69 2.98
C LEU A 79 5.99 -5.80 1.97
N ILE A 80 7.17 -6.43 2.11
CA ILE A 80 7.59 -7.56 1.26
C ILE A 80 6.62 -8.74 1.44
N SER A 81 6.29 -9.11 2.68
CA SER A 81 5.36 -10.19 2.97
C SER A 81 3.98 -9.95 2.37
N CYS A 82 3.45 -8.72 2.47
CA CYS A 82 2.15 -8.37 1.88
C CYS A 82 2.14 -8.52 0.35
N VAL A 83 3.24 -8.17 -0.32
CA VAL A 83 3.34 -8.24 -1.80
C VAL A 83 3.72 -9.64 -2.25
N ASP A 84 4.82 -10.19 -1.70
CA ASP A 84 5.49 -11.36 -2.26
C ASP A 84 4.84 -12.68 -1.80
N GLU A 85 4.29 -12.73 -0.58
CA GLU A 85 3.68 -13.91 0.01
C GLU A 85 2.16 -13.87 -0.01
N LYS A 86 1.56 -12.74 0.43
CA LYS A 86 0.10 -12.58 0.50
C LYS A 86 -0.52 -12.12 -0.82
N HIS A 87 0.30 -11.73 -1.79
CA HIS A 87 -0.11 -11.30 -3.12
C HIS A 87 -1.18 -10.20 -3.14
N CYS A 88 -1.08 -9.25 -2.19
CA CYS A 88 -1.95 -8.10 -2.17
C CYS A 88 -1.67 -7.18 -3.37
N ASP A 89 -2.72 -6.74 -4.06
CA ASP A 89 -2.61 -5.80 -5.19
C ASP A 89 -2.31 -4.37 -4.71
N LEU A 90 -2.84 -4.01 -3.52
CA LEU A 90 -2.67 -2.71 -2.89
C LEU A 90 -2.19 -2.88 -1.45
N VAL A 91 -1.08 -2.21 -1.10
CA VAL A 91 -0.58 -2.18 0.29
C VAL A 91 -0.54 -0.73 0.77
N ILE A 92 -1.27 -0.44 1.82
CA ILE A 92 -1.30 0.90 2.41
C ILE A 92 -0.67 0.86 3.80
N THR A 93 0.30 1.74 4.04
CA THR A 93 0.80 2.00 5.39
C THR A 93 0.16 3.26 5.96
N SER A 94 -0.04 3.32 7.26
CA SER A 94 -0.50 4.51 7.98
C SER A 94 0.40 4.77 9.18
N GLY A 95 1.11 5.90 9.16
CA GLY A 95 2.05 6.33 10.22
C GLY A 95 3.50 6.41 9.77
N GLY A 96 4.35 6.99 10.62
CA GLY A 96 5.80 7.09 10.43
C GLY A 96 6.24 7.91 9.22
N THR A 97 5.43 8.91 8.77
CA THR A 97 5.72 9.72 7.57
C THR A 97 6.13 11.16 7.84
N GLY A 98 6.34 11.52 9.11
CA GLY A 98 6.71 12.87 9.53
C GLY A 98 8.22 13.10 9.58
N LEU A 99 8.64 14.01 10.46
CA LEU A 99 10.03 14.47 10.59
C LEU A 99 10.72 13.98 11.87
N SER A 100 10.04 13.17 12.68
CA SER A 100 10.66 12.56 13.85
C SER A 100 11.77 11.58 13.43
N PRO A 101 12.84 11.41 14.21
CA PRO A 101 13.86 10.39 13.95
C PRO A 101 13.29 8.96 13.90
N ARG A 102 12.10 8.72 14.49
CA ARG A 102 11.41 7.44 14.44
C ARG A 102 10.51 7.28 13.21
N ASP A 103 10.24 8.36 12.47
CA ASP A 103 9.44 8.32 11.26
C ASP A 103 10.29 7.79 10.09
N VAL A 104 10.33 6.47 9.90
CA VAL A 104 11.17 5.78 8.90
C VAL A 104 10.37 5.03 7.84
N THR A 105 9.04 5.21 7.83
CA THR A 105 8.17 4.55 6.83
C THR A 105 8.54 4.88 5.39
N PRO A 106 8.88 6.14 5.02
CA PRO A 106 9.28 6.46 3.65
C PRO A 106 10.57 5.74 3.23
N GLU A 107 11.56 5.65 4.13
CA GLU A 107 12.83 4.98 3.90
C GLU A 107 12.62 3.48 3.71
N ALA A 108 11.84 2.85 4.61
CA ALA A 108 11.49 1.45 4.51
C ALA A 108 10.74 1.12 3.21
N THR A 109 9.83 2.00 2.81
CA THR A 109 9.06 1.83 1.58
C THR A 109 9.96 1.97 0.35
N ARG A 110 10.81 3.00 0.26
CA ARG A 110 11.74 3.16 -0.86
C ARG A 110 12.68 1.97 -1.03
N ALA A 111 13.12 1.38 0.08
CA ALA A 111 14.02 0.21 0.05
C ALA A 111 13.40 -1.01 -0.65
N VAL A 112 12.07 -1.11 -0.73
CA VAL A 112 11.37 -2.24 -1.32
C VAL A 112 10.70 -1.94 -2.66
N LEU A 113 10.58 -0.66 -3.05
CA LEU A 113 9.98 -0.26 -4.31
C LEU A 113 10.92 -0.54 -5.50
N GLU A 114 10.33 -0.92 -6.62
CA GLU A 114 11.01 -1.02 -7.93
C GLU A 114 10.89 0.29 -8.72
N ARG A 115 9.77 1.00 -8.58
CA ARG A 115 9.53 2.30 -9.23
C ARG A 115 8.72 3.20 -8.29
N GLU A 116 9.13 4.45 -8.15
CA GLU A 116 8.34 5.46 -7.43
C GLU A 116 7.28 6.09 -8.34
N ILE A 117 6.15 6.47 -7.74
CA ILE A 117 5.08 7.23 -8.37
C ILE A 117 4.88 8.52 -7.58
N PRO A 118 5.75 9.53 -7.76
CA PRO A 118 5.75 10.73 -6.90
C PRO A 118 4.48 11.58 -7.03
N ALA A 119 3.74 11.45 -8.13
CA ALA A 119 2.51 12.20 -8.34
C ALA A 119 1.39 11.82 -7.34
N ILE A 120 1.36 10.59 -6.81
CA ILE A 120 0.36 10.18 -5.82
C ILE A 120 0.55 10.94 -4.50
N PRO A 121 1.71 10.92 -3.83
CA PRO A 121 1.90 11.72 -2.62
C PRO A 121 1.83 13.22 -2.87
N GLN A 122 2.22 13.72 -4.03
CA GLN A 122 2.03 15.13 -4.40
C GLN A 122 0.56 15.52 -4.44
N ALA A 123 -0.32 14.69 -5.01
CA ALA A 123 -1.75 14.92 -5.02
C ALA A 123 -2.35 14.94 -3.61
N MET A 124 -1.89 14.04 -2.73
CA MET A 124 -2.28 14.02 -1.32
C MET A 124 -1.86 15.32 -0.61
N ILE A 125 -0.63 15.75 -0.80
CA ILE A 125 -0.10 17.00 -0.23
C ILE A 125 -0.89 18.19 -0.76
N TYR A 126 -1.11 18.28 -2.07
CA TYR A 126 -1.87 19.37 -2.70
C TYR A 126 -3.28 19.50 -2.11
N TYR A 127 -3.99 18.37 -1.96
CA TYR A 127 -5.30 18.34 -1.33
C TYR A 127 -5.24 18.80 0.13
N SER A 128 -4.31 18.27 0.90
CA SER A 128 -4.18 18.56 2.32
C SER A 128 -3.70 20.00 2.61
N LEU A 129 -2.97 20.64 1.71
CA LEU A 129 -2.57 22.05 1.81
C LEU A 129 -3.77 23.00 1.79
N GLN A 130 -4.90 22.59 1.21
CA GLN A 130 -6.15 23.37 1.28
C GLN A 130 -6.76 23.37 2.70
N ILE A 131 -6.33 22.43 3.55
CA ILE A 131 -6.84 22.23 4.91
C ILE A 131 -5.83 22.75 5.94
N THR A 132 -4.55 22.46 5.75
CA THR A 132 -3.49 22.82 6.71
C THR A 132 -2.12 22.97 6.02
N PRO A 133 -1.35 24.01 6.36
CA PRO A 133 0.02 24.15 5.84
C PRO A 133 0.97 23.06 6.31
N ARG A 134 0.63 22.33 7.41
CA ARG A 134 1.45 21.22 7.92
C ARG A 134 1.55 20.05 6.94
N ALA A 135 0.67 19.98 5.95
CA ALA A 135 0.72 18.94 4.91
C ALA A 135 2.05 18.90 4.15
N MET A 136 2.74 20.06 4.01
CA MET A 136 4.05 20.14 3.37
C MET A 136 5.17 19.39 4.10
N LEU A 137 4.94 18.98 5.34
CA LEU A 137 5.92 18.25 6.16
C LEU A 137 5.82 16.72 5.97
N SER A 138 4.88 16.25 5.16
CA SER A 138 4.75 14.83 4.83
C SER A 138 5.87 14.38 3.91
N ARG A 139 6.47 13.24 4.22
CA ARG A 139 7.48 12.58 3.39
C ARG A 139 6.94 11.28 2.75
N ALA A 140 5.61 11.14 2.70
CA ALA A 140 4.95 9.96 2.15
C ALA A 140 5.49 9.59 0.76
N VAL A 141 5.52 8.30 0.48
CA VAL A 141 5.99 7.69 -0.76
C VAL A 141 4.88 6.80 -1.33
N ALA A 142 4.85 6.72 -2.65
CA ALA A 142 4.07 5.71 -3.37
C ALA A 142 4.89 5.12 -4.50
N GLY A 143 4.64 3.86 -4.83
CA GLY A 143 5.35 3.20 -5.91
C GLY A 143 4.91 1.76 -6.12
N THR A 144 5.57 1.08 -7.05
CA THR A 144 5.27 -0.30 -7.40
C THR A 144 6.35 -1.24 -6.89
N ARG A 145 5.90 -2.43 -6.48
CA ARG A 145 6.72 -3.61 -6.31
C ARG A 145 6.00 -4.77 -6.98
N ARG A 146 6.65 -5.44 -7.92
CA ARG A 146 6.01 -6.46 -8.77
C ARG A 146 4.69 -5.94 -9.38
N ASN A 147 3.58 -6.61 -9.11
CA ASN A 147 2.25 -6.23 -9.61
C ASN A 147 1.41 -5.48 -8.55
N SER A 148 2.05 -4.93 -7.53
CA SER A 148 1.37 -4.26 -6.42
C SER A 148 1.70 -2.79 -6.36
N LEU A 149 0.74 -2.01 -5.89
CA LEU A 149 0.90 -0.60 -5.54
C LEU A 149 1.09 -0.48 -4.02
N ILE A 150 2.13 0.22 -3.59
CA ILE A 150 2.38 0.56 -2.19
C ILE A 150 2.20 2.06 -2.01
N LEU A 151 1.50 2.47 -0.94
CA LEU A 151 1.19 3.87 -0.63
C LEU A 151 1.31 4.14 0.86
N ASN A 152 2.04 5.21 1.22
CA ASN A 152 2.11 5.67 2.61
C ASN A 152 1.05 6.74 2.89
N LEU A 153 0.36 6.61 4.02
CA LEU A 153 -0.57 7.59 4.57
C LEU A 153 -0.06 8.15 5.91
N PRO A 154 -0.50 9.36 6.30
CA PRO A 154 -0.20 9.91 7.63
C PRO A 154 -0.78 9.04 8.75
N GLY A 155 -0.19 9.15 9.98
CA GLY A 155 -0.61 8.35 11.12
C GLY A 155 -1.89 8.80 11.82
N SER A 156 -2.35 10.06 11.65
CA SER A 156 -3.61 10.47 12.25
C SER A 156 -4.80 9.99 11.42
N GLU A 157 -5.84 9.46 12.08
CA GLU A 157 -7.05 8.96 11.42
C GLU A 157 -7.63 9.99 10.44
N LYS A 158 -7.78 11.25 10.88
CA LYS A 158 -8.32 12.32 10.05
C LYS A 158 -7.48 12.54 8.78
N ALA A 159 -6.17 12.70 8.94
CA ALA A 159 -5.28 12.94 7.80
C ALA A 159 -5.17 11.71 6.88
N ALA A 160 -5.18 10.49 7.42
CA ALA A 160 -5.19 9.27 6.63
C ALA A 160 -6.45 9.19 5.74
N ARG A 161 -7.63 9.49 6.30
CA ARG A 161 -8.89 9.55 5.54
C ARG A 161 -8.86 10.61 4.45
N GLU A 162 -8.43 11.82 4.77
CA GLU A 162 -8.35 12.95 3.84
C GLU A 162 -7.41 12.62 2.68
N ASN A 163 -6.22 12.12 2.98
CA ASN A 163 -5.21 11.78 1.97
C ASN A 163 -5.67 10.61 1.09
N LEU A 164 -6.23 9.55 1.69
CA LEU A 164 -6.75 8.44 0.90
C LEU A 164 -7.89 8.88 -0.01
N SER A 165 -8.81 9.70 0.47
CA SER A 165 -9.93 10.19 -0.34
C SER A 165 -9.48 11.00 -1.56
N ALA A 166 -8.37 11.72 -1.45
CA ALA A 166 -7.81 12.54 -2.54
C ALA A 166 -7.32 11.68 -3.72
N VAL A 167 -6.87 10.45 -3.48
CA VAL A 167 -6.24 9.60 -4.50
C VAL A 167 -7.04 8.34 -4.82
N LEU A 168 -8.02 7.98 -4.00
CA LEU A 168 -8.77 6.72 -4.07
C LEU A 168 -9.36 6.46 -5.46
N GLY A 169 -9.88 7.50 -6.11
CA GLY A 169 -10.46 7.39 -7.46
C GLY A 169 -9.47 7.04 -8.56
N ALA A 170 -8.17 7.21 -8.33
CA ALA A 170 -7.12 6.87 -9.30
C ALA A 170 -6.52 5.46 -9.07
N LEU A 171 -6.68 4.89 -7.86
CA LEU A 171 -6.01 3.64 -7.49
C LEU A 171 -6.45 2.45 -8.34
N ASP A 172 -7.76 2.34 -8.64
CA ASP A 172 -8.29 1.26 -9.49
C ASP A 172 -7.67 1.27 -10.89
N HIS A 173 -7.53 2.47 -11.49
CA HIS A 173 -6.88 2.61 -12.79
C HIS A 173 -5.38 2.28 -12.71
N ALA A 174 -4.70 2.72 -11.66
CA ALA A 174 -3.29 2.40 -11.44
C ALA A 174 -3.06 0.89 -11.34
N LEU A 175 -3.90 0.17 -10.60
CA LEU A 175 -3.81 -1.29 -10.46
C LEU A 175 -4.07 -2.02 -11.79
N LYS A 176 -5.03 -1.53 -12.60
CA LYS A 176 -5.25 -2.05 -13.96
C LYS A 176 -4.03 -1.88 -14.85
N MET A 177 -3.39 -0.71 -14.81
CA MET A 177 -2.15 -0.45 -15.56
C MET A 177 -1.01 -1.36 -15.11
N ILE A 178 -0.81 -1.52 -13.79
CA ILE A 178 0.22 -2.39 -13.19
C ILE A 178 0.01 -3.85 -13.64
N ALA A 179 -1.24 -4.31 -13.72
CA ALA A 179 -1.58 -5.65 -14.21
C ALA A 179 -1.43 -5.83 -15.72
N GLY A 180 -0.98 -4.79 -16.46
CA GLY A 180 -0.79 -4.85 -17.92
C GLY A 180 -2.06 -4.53 -18.72
N GLY A 181 -3.12 -4.07 -18.10
CA GLY A 181 -4.41 -3.73 -18.72
C GLY A 181 -4.55 -2.27 -19.15
N GLY A 182 -3.50 -1.61 -19.56
CA GLY A 182 -3.55 -0.22 -19.96
C GLY A 182 -3.18 -0.01 -21.43
N HIS A 183 -4.12 0.27 -22.22
CA HIS A 183 -4.24 0.97 -23.52
C HIS A 183 -5.21 0.25 -24.44
#